data_3255616c805ac9c1fc2009fea29fd2de
#
_entry.id   3255616c805ac9c1fc2009fea29fd2de
#
_cell.length_a   1.000
_cell.length_b   1.000
_cell.length_c   1.000
_cell.angle_alpha   90.00
_cell.angle_beta   90.00
_cell.angle_gamma   90.00
#
_symmetry.space_group_name_H-M   'P 1'
#
loop_
_entity.id
_entity.type
_entity.pdbx_description
1 polymer ?
#
loop_
_entity_poly.entity_id
_entity_poly.type
_entity_poly.pdbx_seq_one_letter_code
_entity_poly.pdbx_strand_id
1 'polypeptide(L)'
;MAHTSSSTAPSRATTATYAAFISAGFLTATWAGRIPQLKEALQLDSGTWGLVLLAMAAGSVSALPTAGIIIDKLGAKWAVRIFSSLSGLALVGIGFGYLIGPAPVVISLYLMGFGLGVWDVAINVHGARVERAMKRTIMARFHAGYSVGTVAAALTAAVLIAVGFPIWAHLAIVGLGVAALVFYSVRNFLPEEAPSSSTPKVETDTLLDPADAQVVPKKTFFQVWSEPRTLAVGLFVLVFAFAEGTAIDWIGLGLIEGHDAKAAYGTLGLAAFLATMTLTRWFGNGLLDRYGRVAVLRALAFTALVGVLVFVFAPTPELAFVGAAIWGVGASLGFPVGMSAGGDDPANAAMRVSVIASIGYVAFLGGPPLIGMLAEHSSVLQAMLVVAAVTPIGFFLASFLRAPKRDVTSLIEGGADGQSDAK
;
A
#
# COMPACT_ATOMS: atom_id res chain seq x y z
N MET A 1 22.16 26.54 34.34
CA MET A 1 21.56 25.19 34.28
C MET A 1 20.94 25.02 32.90
N ALA A 2 21.66 24.39 32.01
CA ALA A 2 21.35 24.35 30.57
C ALA A 2 20.64 23.06 30.18
N HIS A 3 19.61 23.22 29.44
CA HIS A 3 18.75 22.31 28.67
C HIS A 3 19.38 21.00 28.19
N THR A 4 19.09 19.89 28.85
CA THR A 4 19.31 18.50 28.37
C THR A 4 18.04 17.85 27.85
N SER A 5 17.04 18.62 27.38
CA SER A 5 15.70 18.11 26.98
C SER A 5 15.49 17.88 25.50
N SER A 6 16.49 18.04 24.59
CA SER A 6 16.23 18.02 23.14
C SER A 6 16.43 16.66 22.44
N SER A 7 17.12 15.69 23.04
CA SER A 7 17.41 14.41 22.37
C SER A 7 16.35 13.31 22.51
N THR A 8 15.48 13.40 23.51
CA THR A 8 14.45 12.38 23.80
C THR A 8 13.16 12.54 23.00
N ALA A 9 12.82 13.75 22.58
CA ALA A 9 11.58 14.03 21.85
C ALA A 9 11.52 13.37 20.46
N PRO A 10 12.55 13.47 19.60
CA PRO A 10 12.56 12.78 18.30
C PRO A 10 12.50 11.25 18.44
N SER A 11 13.17 10.67 19.43
CA SER A 11 13.15 9.23 19.68
C SER A 11 11.75 8.74 20.08
N ARG A 12 11.05 9.45 20.98
CA ARG A 12 9.67 9.13 21.36
C ARG A 12 8.70 9.27 20.19
N ALA A 13 8.87 10.30 19.37
CA ALA A 13 8.08 10.49 18.18
C ALA A 13 8.28 9.34 17.16
N THR A 14 9.52 8.87 16.99
CA THR A 14 9.86 7.71 16.15
C THR A 14 9.11 6.46 16.63
N THR A 15 9.14 6.15 17.92
CA THR A 15 8.43 4.99 18.48
C THR A 15 6.91 5.11 18.29
N ALA A 16 6.35 6.29 18.49
CA ALA A 16 4.92 6.55 18.27
C ALA A 16 4.51 6.39 16.79
N THR A 17 5.39 6.82 15.89
CA THR A 17 5.18 6.64 14.44
C THR A 17 5.21 5.17 14.06
N TYR A 18 6.16 4.38 14.56
CA TYR A 18 6.16 2.92 14.38
C TYR A 18 4.89 2.28 14.90
N ALA A 19 4.44 2.64 16.12
CA ALA A 19 3.20 2.11 16.67
C ALA A 19 2.00 2.39 15.75
N ALA A 20 1.91 3.59 15.17
CA ALA A 20 0.84 3.95 14.25
C ALA A 20 0.91 3.15 12.92
N PHE A 21 2.09 2.97 12.31
CA PHE A 21 2.26 2.16 11.10
C PHE A 21 1.98 0.68 11.33
N ILE A 22 2.54 0.09 12.40
CA ILE A 22 2.30 -1.31 12.76
C ILE A 22 0.81 -1.55 13.01
N SER A 23 0.15 -0.64 13.73
CA SER A 23 -1.27 -0.74 14.04
C SER A 23 -2.16 -0.65 12.80
N ALA A 24 -1.81 0.19 11.82
CA ALA A 24 -2.54 0.28 10.55
C ALA A 24 -2.48 -1.03 9.77
N GLY A 25 -1.28 -1.62 9.64
CA GLY A 25 -1.10 -2.92 9.02
C GLY A 25 -1.82 -4.04 9.79
N PHE A 26 -1.73 -4.02 11.12
CA PHE A 26 -2.39 -5.01 11.97
C PHE A 26 -3.91 -4.97 11.84
N LEU A 27 -4.50 -3.79 11.84
CA LEU A 27 -5.94 -3.60 11.67
C LEU A 27 -6.41 -4.10 10.29
N THR A 28 -5.70 -3.73 9.22
CA THR A 28 -6.03 -4.11 7.85
C THR A 28 -6.01 -5.63 7.68
N ALA A 29 -4.96 -6.31 8.11
CA ALA A 29 -4.84 -7.76 7.94
C ALA A 29 -5.70 -8.56 8.93
N THR A 30 -6.09 -7.97 10.07
CA THR A 30 -7.12 -8.56 10.96
C THR A 30 -8.46 -8.71 10.25
N TRP A 31 -8.89 -7.67 9.53
CA TRP A 31 -10.07 -7.73 8.66
C TRP A 31 -9.90 -8.79 7.58
N ALA A 32 -8.82 -8.69 6.78
CA ALA A 32 -8.57 -9.59 5.65
C ALA A 32 -8.53 -11.06 6.08
N GLY A 33 -7.95 -11.36 7.24
CA GLY A 33 -7.89 -12.72 7.78
C GLY A 33 -9.24 -13.32 8.18
N ARG A 34 -10.29 -12.49 8.35
CA ARG A 34 -11.65 -12.95 8.69
C ARG A 34 -12.63 -12.93 7.51
N ILE A 35 -12.17 -12.54 6.31
CA ILE A 35 -12.99 -12.49 5.09
C ILE A 35 -13.78 -13.79 4.86
N PRO A 36 -13.17 -14.99 4.87
CA PRO A 36 -13.91 -16.22 4.59
C PRO A 36 -15.04 -16.49 5.59
N GLN A 37 -14.76 -16.33 6.89
CA GLN A 37 -15.76 -16.58 7.91
C GLN A 37 -16.93 -15.57 7.88
N LEU A 38 -16.64 -14.32 7.51
CA LEU A 38 -17.68 -13.29 7.39
C LEU A 38 -18.56 -13.55 6.18
N LYS A 39 -17.98 -13.93 5.02
CA LYS A 39 -18.74 -14.35 3.84
C LYS A 39 -19.66 -15.52 4.17
N GLU A 40 -19.12 -16.56 4.81
CA GLU A 40 -19.86 -17.75 5.24
C GLU A 40 -20.98 -17.39 6.24
N ALA A 41 -20.68 -16.60 7.28
CA ALA A 41 -21.66 -16.21 8.30
C ALA A 41 -22.80 -15.35 7.73
N LEU A 42 -22.54 -14.53 6.72
CA LEU A 42 -23.54 -13.72 6.02
C LEU A 42 -24.26 -14.50 4.92
N GLN A 43 -23.80 -15.73 4.61
CA GLN A 43 -24.35 -16.59 3.54
C GLN A 43 -24.42 -15.90 2.18
N LEU A 44 -23.41 -15.10 1.84
CA LEU A 44 -23.36 -14.35 0.60
C LEU A 44 -22.67 -15.16 -0.51
N ASP A 45 -23.25 -15.09 -1.71
CA ASP A 45 -22.57 -15.54 -2.93
C ASP A 45 -21.32 -14.69 -3.22
N SER A 46 -20.48 -15.15 -4.13
CA SER A 46 -19.21 -14.49 -4.44
C SER A 46 -19.40 -13.13 -5.13
N GLY A 47 -20.44 -12.96 -5.94
CA GLY A 47 -20.76 -11.70 -6.61
C GLY A 47 -21.14 -10.62 -5.61
N THR A 48 -22.11 -10.92 -4.74
CA THR A 48 -22.54 -10.02 -3.65
C THR A 48 -21.38 -9.72 -2.70
N TRP A 49 -20.54 -10.72 -2.37
CA TRP A 49 -19.36 -10.50 -1.53
C TRP A 49 -18.36 -9.54 -2.17
N GLY A 50 -18.11 -9.64 -3.48
CA GLY A 50 -17.28 -8.68 -4.20
C GLY A 50 -17.77 -7.24 -4.10
N LEU A 51 -19.11 -7.02 -4.08
CA LEU A 51 -19.71 -5.70 -3.84
C LEU A 51 -19.55 -5.24 -2.39
N VAL A 52 -19.56 -6.16 -1.42
CA VAL A 52 -19.27 -5.83 -0.01
C VAL A 52 -17.83 -5.34 0.14
N LEU A 53 -16.87 -6.02 -0.49
CA LEU A 53 -15.45 -5.64 -0.48
C LEU A 53 -15.21 -4.27 -1.14
N LEU A 54 -15.99 -3.93 -2.19
CA LEU A 54 -15.92 -2.63 -2.84
C LEU A 54 -16.12 -1.46 -1.87
N ALA A 55 -16.93 -1.64 -0.81
CA ALA A 55 -17.22 -0.58 0.15
C ALA A 55 -15.95 -0.05 0.83
N MET A 56 -15.01 -0.94 1.20
CA MET A 56 -13.73 -0.53 1.80
C MET A 56 -12.86 0.25 0.80
N ALA A 57 -12.78 -0.22 -0.43
CA ALA A 57 -12.04 0.46 -1.48
C ALA A 57 -12.63 1.84 -1.80
N ALA A 58 -13.97 1.93 -1.90
CA ALA A 58 -14.67 3.19 -2.11
C ALA A 58 -14.43 4.19 -0.97
N GLY A 59 -14.44 3.71 0.29
CA GLY A 59 -14.07 4.52 1.44
C GLY A 59 -12.64 5.08 1.32
N SER A 60 -11.67 4.22 1.03
CA SER A 60 -10.26 4.63 0.89
C SER A 60 -10.05 5.64 -0.24
N VAL A 61 -10.66 5.40 -1.40
CA VAL A 61 -10.54 6.32 -2.55
C VAL A 61 -11.20 7.67 -2.26
N SER A 62 -12.35 7.69 -1.59
CA SER A 62 -13.03 8.93 -1.20
C SER A 62 -12.27 9.73 -0.13
N ALA A 63 -11.40 9.09 0.64
CA ALA A 63 -10.53 9.75 1.61
C ALA A 63 -9.42 10.59 0.94
N LEU A 64 -8.87 10.14 -0.19
CA LEU A 64 -7.68 10.74 -0.79
C LEU A 64 -7.81 12.25 -1.09
N PRO A 65 -8.88 12.74 -1.77
CA PRO A 65 -9.03 14.16 -2.06
C PRO A 65 -9.29 15.00 -0.79
N THR A 66 -9.77 14.38 0.29
CA THR A 66 -10.14 15.07 1.52
C THR A 66 -9.03 15.04 2.58
N ALA A 67 -8.13 14.06 2.52
CA ALA A 67 -7.09 13.85 3.53
C ALA A 67 -6.18 15.08 3.71
N GLY A 68 -5.74 15.69 2.62
CA GLY A 68 -4.93 16.93 2.66
C GLY A 68 -5.65 18.05 3.41
N ILE A 69 -6.92 18.33 3.03
CA ILE A 69 -7.75 19.37 3.66
C ILE A 69 -7.97 19.09 5.16
N ILE A 70 -8.19 17.82 5.51
CA ILE A 70 -8.38 17.39 6.90
C ILE A 70 -7.09 17.63 7.71
N ILE A 71 -5.94 17.25 7.14
CA ILE A 71 -4.64 17.40 7.81
C ILE A 71 -4.27 18.88 7.95
N ASP A 72 -4.54 19.71 6.96
CA ASP A 72 -4.29 21.15 7.01
C ASP A 72 -5.13 21.83 8.09
N LYS A 73 -6.37 21.38 8.30
CA LYS A 73 -7.28 21.97 9.30
C LYS A 73 -7.07 21.44 10.72
N LEU A 74 -6.84 20.14 10.87
CA LEU A 74 -6.76 19.47 12.18
C LEU A 74 -5.33 19.22 12.64
N GLY A 75 -4.38 19.23 11.71
CA GLY A 75 -3.04 18.75 11.91
C GLY A 75 -2.92 17.24 11.86
N ALA A 76 -1.71 16.74 11.56
CA ALA A 76 -1.44 15.31 11.44
C ALA A 76 -1.76 14.54 12.73
N LYS A 77 -1.48 15.15 13.89
CA LYS A 77 -1.73 14.56 15.20
C LYS A 77 -3.21 14.23 15.45
N TRP A 78 -4.09 15.16 15.21
CA TRP A 78 -5.53 14.96 15.40
C TRP A 78 -6.15 14.12 14.28
N ALA A 79 -5.67 14.28 13.05
CA ALA A 79 -6.07 13.43 11.95
C ALA A 79 -5.79 11.94 12.26
N VAL A 80 -4.58 11.59 12.71
CA VAL A 80 -4.27 10.21 13.10
C VAL A 80 -5.16 9.74 14.25
N ARG A 81 -5.38 10.55 15.30
CA ARG A 81 -6.25 10.16 16.42
C ARG A 81 -7.67 9.83 16.00
N ILE A 82 -8.29 10.74 15.27
CA ILE A 82 -9.71 10.63 14.88
C ILE A 82 -9.87 9.46 13.91
N PHE A 83 -9.04 9.38 12.89
CA PHE A 83 -9.26 8.43 11.81
C PHE A 83 -8.75 7.02 12.12
N SER A 84 -7.73 6.86 12.97
CA SER A 84 -7.41 5.55 13.53
C SER A 84 -8.48 5.03 14.48
N SER A 85 -9.07 5.91 15.29
CA SER A 85 -10.20 5.57 16.15
C SER A 85 -11.44 5.22 15.32
N LEU A 86 -11.73 5.98 14.26
CA LEU A 86 -12.81 5.67 13.34
C LEU A 86 -12.61 4.28 12.70
N SER A 87 -11.42 3.96 12.21
CA SER A 87 -11.11 2.66 11.61
C SER A 87 -11.21 1.53 12.63
N GLY A 88 -10.72 1.75 13.86
CA GLY A 88 -10.86 0.77 14.94
C GLY A 88 -12.30 0.52 15.34
N LEU A 89 -13.12 1.57 15.50
CA LEU A 89 -14.56 1.46 15.79
C LEU A 89 -15.33 0.85 14.63
N ALA A 90 -14.95 1.14 13.40
CA ALA A 90 -15.51 0.50 12.22
C ALA A 90 -15.22 -1.02 12.20
N LEU A 91 -14.02 -1.44 12.60
CA LEU A 91 -13.72 -2.87 12.76
C LEU A 91 -14.59 -3.53 13.83
N VAL A 92 -14.89 -2.83 14.94
CA VAL A 92 -15.89 -3.25 15.94
C VAL A 92 -17.26 -3.35 15.29
N GLY A 93 -17.65 -2.35 14.49
CA GLY A 93 -18.89 -2.33 13.73
C GLY A 93 -19.05 -3.51 12.79
N ILE A 94 -17.98 -3.94 12.11
CA ILE A 94 -17.99 -5.19 11.31
C ILE A 94 -18.22 -6.39 12.23
N GLY A 95 -17.49 -6.44 13.38
CA GLY A 95 -17.54 -7.54 14.35
C GLY A 95 -18.93 -7.78 14.95
N PHE A 96 -19.76 -6.77 15.12
CA PHE A 96 -21.14 -6.92 15.57
C PHE A 96 -22.15 -6.83 14.41
N GLY A 97 -21.80 -6.11 13.36
CA GLY A 97 -22.68 -5.85 12.22
C GLY A 97 -23.06 -7.13 11.47
N TYR A 98 -22.16 -8.09 11.32
CA TYR A 98 -22.47 -9.34 10.63
C TYR A 98 -23.56 -10.18 11.35
N LEU A 99 -23.77 -9.98 12.66
CA LEU A 99 -24.85 -10.62 13.41
C LEU A 99 -26.23 -10.05 13.05
N ILE A 100 -26.27 -8.87 12.45
CA ILE A 100 -27.49 -8.17 12.03
C ILE A 100 -27.76 -8.41 10.54
N GLY A 101 -26.70 -8.35 9.72
CA GLY A 101 -26.78 -8.55 8.27
C GLY A 101 -25.71 -7.80 7.48
N PRO A 102 -25.79 -7.81 6.13
CA PRO A 102 -24.75 -7.23 5.26
C PRO A 102 -24.63 -5.71 5.36
N ALA A 103 -25.74 -4.98 5.50
CA ALA A 103 -25.74 -3.52 5.46
C ALA A 103 -24.87 -2.85 6.53
N PRO A 104 -24.91 -3.22 7.83
CA PRO A 104 -23.96 -2.69 8.82
C PRO A 104 -22.51 -2.99 8.50
N VAL A 105 -22.20 -4.15 7.89
CA VAL A 105 -20.84 -4.52 7.47
C VAL A 105 -20.37 -3.61 6.36
N VAL A 106 -21.18 -3.37 5.33
CA VAL A 106 -20.87 -2.46 4.21
C VAL A 106 -20.58 -1.04 4.71
N ILE A 107 -21.45 -0.50 5.59
CA ILE A 107 -21.25 0.83 6.18
C ILE A 107 -19.93 0.88 6.97
N SER A 108 -19.70 -0.14 7.79
CA SER A 108 -18.46 -0.21 8.61
C SER A 108 -17.23 -0.36 7.75
N LEU A 109 -17.25 -1.13 6.67
CA LEU A 109 -16.16 -1.25 5.71
C LEU A 109 -15.85 0.07 5.02
N TYR A 110 -16.86 0.80 4.58
CA TYR A 110 -16.67 2.12 4.00
C TYR A 110 -16.00 3.07 5.00
N LEU A 111 -16.50 3.12 6.23
CA LEU A 111 -15.92 3.96 7.29
C LEU A 111 -14.49 3.54 7.66
N MET A 112 -14.22 2.22 7.68
CA MET A 112 -12.87 1.69 7.90
C MET A 112 -11.91 2.12 6.79
N GLY A 113 -12.33 1.97 5.53
CA GLY A 113 -11.53 2.36 4.37
C GLY A 113 -11.28 3.87 4.35
N PHE A 114 -12.30 4.69 4.58
CA PHE A 114 -12.14 6.14 4.68
C PHE A 114 -11.19 6.55 5.81
N GLY A 115 -11.37 5.95 6.98
CA GLY A 115 -10.51 6.20 8.13
C GLY A 115 -9.06 5.81 7.86
N LEU A 116 -8.82 4.62 7.30
CA LEU A 116 -7.48 4.15 6.92
C LEU A 116 -6.84 5.07 5.88
N GLY A 117 -7.58 5.53 4.87
CA GLY A 117 -7.07 6.43 3.85
C GLY A 117 -6.56 7.77 4.42
N VAL A 118 -7.35 8.42 5.28
CA VAL A 118 -6.90 9.66 5.95
C VAL A 118 -5.76 9.39 6.93
N TRP A 119 -5.85 8.31 7.71
CA TRP A 119 -4.83 7.93 8.67
C TRP A 119 -3.49 7.67 7.98
N ASP A 120 -3.48 6.93 6.86
CA ASP A 120 -2.27 6.64 6.09
C ASP A 120 -1.58 7.93 5.63
N VAL A 121 -2.30 8.85 5.00
CA VAL A 121 -1.73 10.14 4.59
C VAL A 121 -1.16 10.90 5.79
N ALA A 122 -1.87 10.94 6.91
CA ALA A 122 -1.46 11.68 8.10
C ALA A 122 -0.20 11.11 8.76
N ILE A 123 -0.05 9.77 8.86
CA ILE A 123 1.18 9.16 9.41
C ILE A 123 2.38 9.34 8.47
N ASN A 124 2.16 9.35 7.16
CA ASN A 124 3.22 9.64 6.20
C ASN A 124 3.71 11.09 6.32
N VAL A 125 2.81 12.06 6.44
CA VAL A 125 3.15 13.47 6.69
C VAL A 125 3.94 13.62 7.99
N HIS A 126 3.49 12.96 9.07
CA HIS A 126 4.20 13.00 10.35
C HIS A 126 5.56 12.26 10.28
N GLY A 127 5.61 11.09 9.64
CA GLY A 127 6.83 10.31 9.43
C GLY A 127 7.92 11.12 8.72
N ALA A 128 7.55 11.89 7.68
CA ALA A 128 8.48 12.78 6.99
C ALA A 128 9.02 13.90 7.91
N ARG A 129 8.22 14.41 8.85
CA ARG A 129 8.70 15.37 9.87
C ARG A 129 9.69 14.73 10.83
N VAL A 130 9.40 13.50 11.29
CA VAL A 130 10.32 12.74 12.17
C VAL A 130 11.63 12.47 11.46
N GLU A 131 11.59 12.08 10.17
CA GLU A 131 12.77 11.84 9.35
C GLU A 131 13.66 13.07 9.26
N ARG A 132 13.08 14.25 8.98
CA ARG A 132 13.81 15.53 8.97
C ARG A 132 14.41 15.86 10.34
N ALA A 133 13.64 15.69 11.44
CA ALA A 133 14.10 15.95 12.80
C ALA A 133 15.24 15.03 13.22
N MET A 134 15.24 13.78 12.76
CA MET A 134 16.28 12.78 13.04
C MET A 134 17.50 12.93 12.14
N LYS A 135 17.40 13.68 11.02
CA LYS A 135 18.43 13.77 9.96
C LYS A 135 18.87 12.39 9.45
N ARG A 136 17.93 11.45 9.35
CA ARG A 136 18.17 10.06 8.94
C ARG A 136 17.00 9.56 8.11
N THR A 137 17.28 8.88 7.00
CA THR A 137 16.26 8.24 6.15
C THR A 137 15.67 7.02 6.87
N ILE A 138 14.47 7.17 7.43
CA ILE A 138 13.78 6.13 8.21
C ILE A 138 12.38 5.79 7.70
N MET A 139 11.84 6.52 6.71
CA MET A 139 10.49 6.30 6.19
C MET A 139 10.27 4.86 5.72
N ALA A 140 11.24 4.29 5.01
CA ALA A 140 11.17 2.90 4.58
C ALA A 140 11.00 1.91 5.75
N ARG A 141 11.58 2.21 6.92
CA ARG A 141 11.44 1.39 8.12
C ARG A 141 10.05 1.50 8.74
N PHE A 142 9.39 2.65 8.64
CA PHE A 142 8.00 2.81 9.08
C PHE A 142 7.07 1.93 8.23
N HIS A 143 7.22 1.94 6.91
CA HIS A 143 6.48 1.04 6.01
C HIS A 143 6.79 -0.44 6.26
N ALA A 144 8.03 -0.77 6.62
CA ALA A 144 8.37 -2.11 7.07
C ALA A 144 7.60 -2.49 8.36
N GLY A 145 7.41 -1.53 9.29
CA GLY A 145 6.56 -1.70 10.46
C GLY A 145 5.11 -2.04 10.09
N TYR A 146 4.53 -1.34 9.12
CA TYR A 146 3.21 -1.70 8.57
C TYR A 146 3.16 -3.16 8.09
N SER A 147 4.15 -3.57 7.29
CA SER A 147 4.22 -4.95 6.78
C SER A 147 4.38 -5.99 7.89
N VAL A 148 5.18 -5.71 8.93
CA VAL A 148 5.26 -6.58 10.11
C VAL A 148 3.90 -6.68 10.80
N GLY A 149 3.16 -5.57 10.91
CA GLY A 149 1.81 -5.55 11.44
C GLY A 149 0.85 -6.45 10.65
N THR A 150 0.89 -6.40 9.31
CA THR A 150 0.02 -7.25 8.47
C THR A 150 0.31 -8.73 8.66
N VAL A 151 1.57 -9.14 8.67
CA VAL A 151 1.95 -10.54 8.89
C VAL A 151 1.54 -11.01 10.28
N ALA A 152 1.82 -10.21 11.32
CA ALA A 152 1.47 -10.55 12.70
C ALA A 152 -0.05 -10.71 12.88
N ALA A 153 -0.86 -9.83 12.26
CA ALA A 153 -2.31 -9.93 12.31
C ALA A 153 -2.86 -11.17 11.59
N ALA A 154 -2.33 -11.48 10.39
CA ALA A 154 -2.75 -12.66 9.65
C ALA A 154 -2.43 -13.97 10.41
N LEU A 155 -1.24 -14.06 11.02
CA LEU A 155 -0.88 -15.19 11.88
C LEU A 155 -1.76 -15.27 13.13
N THR A 156 -2.02 -14.13 13.79
CA THR A 156 -2.92 -14.07 14.95
C THR A 156 -4.32 -14.53 14.56
N ALA A 157 -4.85 -14.05 13.42
CA ALA A 157 -6.16 -14.45 12.91
C ALA A 157 -6.21 -15.98 12.66
N ALA A 158 -5.19 -16.56 12.04
CA ALA A 158 -5.12 -18.00 11.77
C ALA A 158 -5.16 -18.82 13.08
N VAL A 159 -4.40 -18.40 14.09
CA VAL A 159 -4.42 -19.07 15.41
C VAL A 159 -5.79 -18.96 16.06
N LEU A 160 -6.38 -17.77 16.10
CA LEU A 160 -7.69 -17.55 16.70
C LEU A 160 -8.82 -18.31 15.97
N ILE A 161 -8.71 -18.47 14.64
CA ILE A 161 -9.62 -19.29 13.85
C ILE A 161 -9.45 -20.76 14.20
N ALA A 162 -8.21 -21.24 14.32
CA ALA A 162 -7.92 -22.65 14.65
C ALA A 162 -8.49 -23.08 16.01
N VAL A 163 -8.52 -22.15 16.98
CA VAL A 163 -9.11 -22.41 18.32
C VAL A 163 -10.59 -22.05 18.42
N GLY A 164 -11.25 -21.70 17.31
CA GLY A 164 -12.67 -21.36 17.28
C GLY A 164 -13.03 -20.04 17.98
N PHE A 165 -12.07 -19.10 18.09
CA PHE A 165 -12.31 -17.82 18.76
C PHE A 165 -13.34 -16.96 17.98
N PRO A 166 -14.40 -16.43 18.63
CA PRO A 166 -15.48 -15.75 17.96
C PRO A 166 -15.03 -14.57 17.10
N ILE A 167 -15.63 -14.41 15.91
CA ILE A 167 -15.32 -13.32 14.97
C ILE A 167 -15.50 -11.96 15.64
N TRP A 168 -16.69 -11.75 16.26
CA TRP A 168 -17.02 -10.47 16.89
C TRP A 168 -16.02 -10.08 17.98
N ALA A 169 -15.59 -11.04 18.79
CA ALA A 169 -14.66 -10.77 19.89
C ALA A 169 -13.25 -10.41 19.35
N HIS A 170 -12.76 -11.15 18.34
CA HIS A 170 -11.49 -10.84 17.69
C HIS A 170 -11.48 -9.44 17.10
N LEU A 171 -12.48 -9.09 16.27
CA LEU A 171 -12.56 -7.79 15.62
C LEU A 171 -12.75 -6.65 16.63
N ALA A 172 -13.54 -6.86 17.67
CA ALA A 172 -13.76 -5.86 18.72
C ALA A 172 -12.49 -5.61 19.56
N ILE A 173 -11.81 -6.68 20.00
CA ILE A 173 -10.59 -6.54 20.79
C ILE A 173 -9.51 -5.81 19.99
N VAL A 174 -9.31 -6.18 18.73
CA VAL A 174 -8.32 -5.55 17.89
C VAL A 174 -8.72 -4.12 17.56
N GLY A 175 -9.97 -3.87 17.19
CA GLY A 175 -10.45 -2.52 16.86
C GLY A 175 -10.30 -1.55 18.02
N LEU A 176 -10.74 -1.94 19.22
CA LEU A 176 -10.59 -1.11 20.43
C LEU A 176 -9.12 -0.98 20.85
N GLY A 177 -8.35 -2.07 20.77
CA GLY A 177 -6.93 -2.08 21.14
C GLY A 177 -6.11 -1.16 20.23
N VAL A 178 -6.31 -1.22 18.92
CA VAL A 178 -5.65 -0.35 17.95
C VAL A 178 -6.07 1.11 18.15
N ALA A 179 -7.37 1.39 18.30
CA ALA A 179 -7.86 2.74 18.56
C ALA A 179 -7.22 3.32 19.82
N ALA A 180 -7.21 2.58 20.93
CA ALA A 180 -6.60 3.01 22.19
C ALA A 180 -5.07 3.20 22.06
N LEU A 181 -4.35 2.20 21.50
CA LEU A 181 -2.91 2.24 21.34
C LEU A 181 -2.46 3.46 20.53
N VAL A 182 -3.08 3.69 19.38
CA VAL A 182 -2.72 4.81 18.50
C VAL A 182 -3.12 6.15 19.16
N PHE A 183 -4.33 6.25 19.73
CA PHE A 183 -4.80 7.44 20.42
C PHE A 183 -3.82 7.90 21.51
N TYR A 184 -3.27 6.96 22.30
CA TYR A 184 -2.28 7.26 23.32
C TYR A 184 -0.87 7.51 22.75
N SER A 185 -0.42 6.74 21.77
CA SER A 185 0.91 6.87 21.16
C SER A 185 1.13 8.23 20.52
N VAL A 186 0.11 8.77 19.86
CA VAL A 186 0.13 10.06 19.17
C VAL A 186 0.41 11.25 20.12
N ARG A 187 0.32 11.09 21.43
CA ARG A 187 0.76 12.12 22.41
C ARG A 187 2.22 12.50 22.23
N ASN A 188 3.04 11.54 21.79
CA ASN A 188 4.47 11.69 21.57
C ASN A 188 4.83 12.17 20.15
N PHE A 189 3.85 12.48 19.31
CA PHE A 189 4.11 13.09 17.99
C PHE A 189 4.77 14.45 18.17
N LEU A 190 5.63 14.80 17.21
CA LEU A 190 6.26 16.11 17.17
C LEU A 190 5.19 17.21 17.10
N PRO A 191 5.42 18.36 17.74
CA PRO A 191 4.54 19.52 17.61
C PRO A 191 4.36 19.87 16.12
N GLU A 192 3.19 20.39 15.79
CA GLU A 192 2.95 20.92 14.47
C GLU A 192 3.73 22.20 14.29
N GLU A 193 4.50 22.29 13.21
CA GLU A 193 5.08 23.56 12.80
C GLU A 193 3.92 24.49 12.45
N ALA A 194 3.94 25.70 13.00
CA ALA A 194 2.99 26.73 12.60
C ALA A 194 3.00 26.83 11.06
N PRO A 195 1.84 27.04 10.40
CA PRO A 195 1.82 27.20 8.96
C PRO A 195 2.82 28.29 8.59
N SER A 196 3.97 27.87 8.05
CA SER A 196 4.88 28.84 7.46
C SER A 196 4.14 29.45 6.27
N SER A 197 3.88 30.75 6.31
CA SER A 197 3.28 31.54 5.24
C SER A 197 4.17 31.61 3.99
N SER A 198 5.22 30.83 3.95
CA SER A 198 6.05 30.56 2.78
C SER A 198 5.58 29.25 2.12
N THR A 199 4.94 29.36 0.97
CA THR A 199 4.98 28.31 -0.06
C THR A 199 6.32 27.60 0.05
N PRO A 200 6.40 26.23 0.08
CA PRO A 200 7.68 25.57 0.06
C PRO A 200 8.41 26.04 -1.19
N LYS A 201 9.27 27.04 -1.07
CA LYS A 201 10.37 27.19 -2.00
C LYS A 201 11.13 25.89 -1.81
N VAL A 202 11.08 25.02 -2.80
CA VAL A 202 12.08 24.00 -2.99
C VAL A 202 13.38 24.80 -2.99
N GLU A 203 14.07 24.84 -1.86
CA GLU A 203 15.46 25.24 -1.80
C GLU A 203 16.18 24.18 -2.61
N THR A 204 16.31 24.47 -3.87
CA THR A 204 17.30 23.87 -4.74
C THR A 204 18.61 24.38 -4.18
N ASP A 205 19.18 23.65 -3.22
CA ASP A 205 20.55 23.82 -2.80
C ASP A 205 21.42 23.29 -3.95
N THR A 206 21.49 24.10 -4.99
CA THR A 206 22.37 23.89 -6.13
C THR A 206 23.08 25.21 -6.33
N LEU A 207 24.38 25.16 -6.10
CA LEU A 207 25.36 26.11 -6.57
C LEU A 207 25.38 26.14 -8.13
N LEU A 208 24.23 26.39 -8.75
CA LEU A 208 24.10 26.59 -10.19
C LEU A 208 23.56 28.00 -10.41
N ASP A 209 24.29 28.71 -11.24
CA ASP A 209 23.97 30.07 -11.67
C ASP A 209 22.52 30.16 -12.16
N PRO A 210 21.74 31.18 -11.74
CA PRO A 210 20.34 31.36 -12.18
C PRO A 210 20.18 31.51 -13.71
N ALA A 211 21.28 31.74 -14.45
CA ALA A 211 21.26 31.90 -15.89
C ALA A 211 21.13 30.57 -16.68
N ASP A 212 21.47 29.41 -16.07
CA ASP A 212 21.44 28.10 -16.73
C ASP A 212 20.26 27.20 -16.31
N ALA A 213 19.36 27.69 -15.49
CA ALA A 213 18.14 26.99 -15.19
C ALA A 213 17.24 26.96 -16.43
N GLN A 214 17.37 25.96 -17.27
CA GLN A 214 16.37 25.65 -18.29
C GLN A 214 15.04 25.50 -17.59
N VAL A 215 14.16 26.49 -17.75
CA VAL A 215 12.77 26.45 -17.24
C VAL A 215 12.05 25.37 -18.00
N VAL A 216 12.08 24.15 -17.47
CA VAL A 216 11.28 23.05 -18.03
C VAL A 216 9.82 23.45 -17.87
N PRO A 217 9.05 23.61 -18.96
CA PRO A 217 7.68 24.08 -18.88
C PRO A 217 6.85 23.10 -18.05
N LYS A 218 6.17 23.61 -17.02
CA LYS A 218 5.21 22.83 -16.23
C LYS A 218 4.07 22.38 -17.15
N LYS A 219 3.91 21.06 -17.29
CA LYS A 219 2.80 20.49 -18.06
C LYS A 219 1.47 20.69 -17.34
N THR A 220 0.40 20.85 -18.10
CA THR A 220 -0.96 20.87 -17.56
C THR A 220 -1.39 19.44 -17.18
N PHE A 221 -2.42 19.33 -16.33
CA PHE A 221 -2.99 18.03 -15.92
C PHE A 221 -3.33 17.13 -17.13
N PHE A 222 -4.00 17.68 -18.14
CA PHE A 222 -4.37 16.91 -19.35
C PHE A 222 -3.16 16.47 -20.18
N GLN A 223 -2.10 17.26 -20.22
CA GLN A 223 -0.87 16.88 -20.92
C GLN A 223 -0.18 15.70 -20.26
N VAL A 224 -0.19 15.62 -18.92
CA VAL A 224 0.38 14.48 -18.19
C VAL A 224 -0.47 13.22 -18.37
N TRP A 225 -1.80 13.34 -18.41
CA TRP A 225 -2.71 12.24 -18.76
C TRP A 225 -2.55 11.74 -20.20
N SER A 226 -1.94 12.53 -21.08
CA SER A 226 -1.66 12.16 -22.47
C SER A 226 -0.24 11.64 -22.68
N GLU A 227 0.59 11.57 -21.64
CA GLU A 227 1.96 11.06 -21.75
C GLU A 227 1.98 9.52 -21.86
N PRO A 228 2.46 8.93 -22.98
CA PRO A 228 2.45 7.47 -23.15
C PRO A 228 3.23 6.73 -22.05
N ARG A 229 4.37 7.31 -21.58
CA ARG A 229 5.15 6.72 -20.49
C ARG A 229 4.38 6.72 -19.17
N THR A 230 3.73 7.82 -18.83
CA THR A 230 2.93 7.95 -17.60
C THR A 230 1.76 6.96 -17.61
N LEU A 231 1.06 6.83 -18.73
CA LEU A 231 -0.03 5.88 -18.87
C LEU A 231 0.46 4.42 -18.81
N ALA A 232 1.59 4.11 -19.47
CA ALA A 232 2.18 2.77 -19.44
C ALA A 232 2.62 2.38 -18.01
N VAL A 233 3.25 3.31 -17.27
CA VAL A 233 3.61 3.11 -15.85
C VAL A 233 2.35 2.98 -14.99
N GLY A 234 1.31 3.79 -15.23
CA GLY A 234 0.03 3.68 -14.54
C GLY A 234 -0.64 2.33 -14.76
N LEU A 235 -0.68 1.85 -16.01
CA LEU A 235 -1.22 0.53 -16.33
C LEU A 235 -0.37 -0.61 -15.72
N PHE A 236 0.95 -0.45 -15.68
CA PHE A 236 1.83 -1.38 -14.96
C PHE A 236 1.46 -1.46 -13.48
N VAL A 237 1.28 -0.29 -12.83
CA VAL A 237 0.89 -0.21 -11.41
C VAL A 237 -0.49 -0.82 -11.19
N LEU A 238 -1.45 -0.59 -12.10
CA LEU A 238 -2.77 -1.20 -12.04
C LEU A 238 -2.69 -2.74 -12.06
N VAL A 239 -1.88 -3.33 -12.94
CA VAL A 239 -1.71 -4.79 -13.02
C VAL A 239 -1.19 -5.36 -11.69
N PHE A 240 -0.18 -4.74 -11.10
CA PHE A 240 0.40 -5.21 -9.83
C PHE A 240 -0.52 -4.94 -8.64
N ALA A 241 -1.20 -3.79 -8.60
CA ALA A 241 -2.21 -3.49 -7.59
C ALA A 241 -3.40 -4.45 -7.66
N PHE A 242 -3.83 -4.83 -8.87
CA PHE A 242 -4.86 -5.83 -9.08
C PHE A 242 -4.43 -7.21 -8.59
N ALA A 243 -3.19 -7.62 -8.90
CA ALA A 243 -2.64 -8.89 -8.42
C ALA A 243 -2.52 -8.93 -6.89
N GLU A 244 -2.04 -7.84 -6.26
CA GLU A 244 -1.91 -7.72 -4.80
C GLU A 244 -3.29 -7.70 -4.13
N GLY A 245 -4.21 -6.86 -4.60
CA GLY A 245 -5.56 -6.73 -4.03
C GLY A 245 -6.37 -8.02 -4.14
N THR A 246 -6.33 -8.68 -5.32
CA THR A 246 -6.98 -9.98 -5.50
C THR A 246 -6.41 -11.03 -4.54
N ALA A 247 -5.10 -11.05 -4.32
CA ALA A 247 -4.49 -11.98 -3.38
C ALA A 247 -5.00 -11.76 -1.95
N ILE A 248 -5.01 -10.50 -1.48
CA ILE A 248 -5.45 -10.16 -0.12
C ILE A 248 -6.91 -10.55 0.12
N ASP A 249 -7.77 -10.33 -0.86
CA ASP A 249 -9.20 -10.54 -0.71
C ASP A 249 -9.64 -11.98 -0.96
N TRP A 250 -8.93 -12.73 -1.81
CA TRP A 250 -9.42 -13.99 -2.35
C TRP A 250 -8.54 -15.22 -2.08
N ILE A 251 -7.27 -15.11 -1.63
CA ILE A 251 -6.43 -16.28 -1.30
C ILE A 251 -7.10 -17.15 -0.23
N GLY A 252 -7.63 -16.53 0.84
CA GLY A 252 -8.30 -17.28 1.91
C GLY A 252 -9.50 -18.05 1.40
N LEU A 253 -10.34 -17.43 0.58
CA LEU A 253 -11.51 -18.04 -0.05
C LEU A 253 -11.09 -19.12 -1.06
N GLY A 254 -10.08 -18.86 -1.89
CA GLY A 254 -9.56 -19.82 -2.85
C GLY A 254 -9.03 -21.10 -2.21
N LEU A 255 -8.36 -21.00 -1.06
CA LEU A 255 -7.92 -22.18 -0.31
C LEU A 255 -9.10 -22.95 0.30
N ILE A 256 -10.10 -22.26 0.85
CA ILE A 256 -11.24 -22.89 1.52
C ILE A 256 -12.24 -23.44 0.50
N GLU A 257 -12.72 -22.59 -0.41
CA GLU A 257 -13.78 -22.95 -1.35
C GLU A 257 -13.26 -23.71 -2.58
N GLY A 258 -11.99 -23.47 -2.96
CA GLY A 258 -11.39 -24.06 -4.16
C GLY A 258 -10.54 -25.31 -3.91
N HIS A 259 -9.89 -25.39 -2.75
CA HIS A 259 -8.99 -26.50 -2.38
C HIS A 259 -9.45 -27.26 -1.15
N ASP A 260 -10.67 -27.07 -0.66
CA ASP A 260 -11.26 -27.74 0.51
C ASP A 260 -10.40 -27.63 1.79
N ALA A 261 -9.64 -26.54 1.92
CA ALA A 261 -8.78 -26.32 3.06
C ALA A 261 -9.59 -25.89 4.30
N LYS A 262 -9.09 -26.22 5.49
CA LYS A 262 -9.66 -25.71 6.74
C LYS A 262 -9.55 -24.18 6.83
N ALA A 263 -10.48 -23.54 7.49
CA ALA A 263 -10.55 -22.08 7.61
C ALA A 263 -9.24 -21.41 8.08
N ALA A 264 -8.58 -21.99 9.10
CA ALA A 264 -7.29 -21.50 9.59
C ALA A 264 -6.18 -21.58 8.52
N TYR A 265 -6.22 -22.62 7.67
CA TYR A 265 -5.25 -22.82 6.61
C TYR A 265 -5.40 -21.79 5.49
N GLY A 266 -6.66 -21.38 5.17
CA GLY A 266 -6.94 -20.30 4.26
C GLY A 266 -6.29 -18.97 4.71
N THR A 267 -6.42 -18.65 5.99
CA THR A 267 -5.80 -17.45 6.57
C THR A 267 -4.27 -17.56 6.66
N LEU A 268 -3.73 -18.76 6.89
CA LEU A 268 -2.27 -19.00 6.83
C LEU A 268 -1.73 -18.79 5.40
N GLY A 269 -2.48 -19.12 4.36
CA GLY A 269 -2.12 -18.81 2.97
C GLY A 269 -1.98 -17.32 2.71
N LEU A 270 -2.92 -16.53 3.23
CA LEU A 270 -2.80 -15.06 3.22
C LEU A 270 -1.55 -14.58 3.99
N ALA A 271 -1.28 -15.16 5.16
CA ALA A 271 -0.09 -14.83 5.94
C ALA A 271 1.21 -15.17 5.18
N ALA A 272 1.26 -16.29 4.46
CA ALA A 272 2.41 -16.65 3.63
C ALA A 272 2.62 -15.68 2.48
N PHE A 273 1.55 -15.28 1.77
CA PHE A 273 1.60 -14.25 0.74
C PHE A 273 2.16 -12.93 1.30
N LEU A 274 1.61 -12.44 2.40
CA LEU A 274 2.04 -11.19 3.04
C LEU A 274 3.49 -11.26 3.55
N ALA A 275 3.90 -12.40 4.11
CA ALA A 275 5.26 -12.61 4.62
C ALA A 275 6.29 -12.58 3.48
N THR A 276 6.06 -13.33 2.40
CA THR A 276 6.97 -13.39 1.26
C THR A 276 7.02 -12.06 0.51
N MET A 277 5.89 -11.37 0.37
CA MET A 277 5.82 -10.01 -0.17
C MET A 277 6.65 -9.04 0.68
N THR A 278 6.52 -9.09 2.00
CA THR A 278 7.26 -8.25 2.94
C THR A 278 8.76 -8.50 2.86
N LEU A 279 9.17 -9.77 2.87
CA LEU A 279 10.58 -10.15 2.74
C LEU A 279 11.17 -9.66 1.41
N THR A 280 10.43 -9.82 0.33
CA THR A 280 10.89 -9.35 -0.98
C THR A 280 10.99 -7.81 -1.04
N ARG A 281 10.05 -7.08 -0.44
CA ARG A 281 10.15 -5.61 -0.30
C ARG A 281 11.38 -5.19 0.51
N TRP A 282 11.73 -5.95 1.55
CA TRP A 282 12.88 -5.65 2.40
C TRP A 282 14.22 -5.84 1.69
N PHE A 283 14.37 -6.94 0.97
CA PHE A 283 15.64 -7.29 0.28
C PHE A 283 15.68 -6.82 -1.17
N GLY A 284 14.57 -6.40 -1.74
CA GLY A 284 14.42 -6.13 -3.16
C GLY A 284 15.22 -4.93 -3.67
N ASN A 285 15.53 -3.94 -2.82
CA ASN A 285 16.36 -2.80 -3.21
C ASN A 285 17.74 -3.24 -3.71
N GLY A 286 18.38 -4.20 -3.06
CA GLY A 286 19.66 -4.75 -3.52
C GLY A 286 19.57 -5.44 -4.88
N LEU A 287 18.42 -6.06 -5.21
CA LEU A 287 18.18 -6.63 -6.53
C LEU A 287 17.99 -5.54 -7.59
N LEU A 288 17.23 -4.48 -7.25
CA LEU A 288 17.02 -3.34 -8.14
C LEU A 288 18.32 -2.62 -8.46
N ASP A 289 19.20 -2.43 -7.46
CA ASP A 289 20.49 -1.79 -7.62
C ASP A 289 21.44 -2.64 -8.50
N ARG A 290 21.41 -3.97 -8.33
CA ARG A 290 22.31 -4.90 -9.03
C ARG A 290 21.88 -5.20 -10.47
N TYR A 291 20.59 -5.41 -10.71
CA TYR A 291 20.06 -5.90 -11.98
C TYR A 291 19.21 -4.87 -12.73
N GLY A 292 18.92 -3.74 -12.12
CA GLY A 292 18.08 -2.68 -12.66
C GLY A 292 16.58 -2.99 -12.60
N ARG A 293 15.77 -1.91 -12.66
CA ARG A 293 14.30 -1.98 -12.49
C ARG A 293 13.64 -2.94 -13.47
N VAL A 294 13.98 -2.87 -14.76
CA VAL A 294 13.28 -3.64 -15.82
C VAL A 294 13.46 -5.15 -15.65
N ALA A 295 14.69 -5.60 -15.42
CA ALA A 295 14.98 -7.03 -15.27
C ALA A 295 14.30 -7.60 -14.03
N VAL A 296 14.39 -6.91 -12.88
CA VAL A 296 13.76 -7.34 -11.63
C VAL A 296 12.25 -7.37 -11.75
N LEU A 297 11.62 -6.33 -12.31
CA LEU A 297 10.16 -6.27 -12.44
C LEU A 297 9.62 -7.32 -13.41
N ARG A 298 10.34 -7.65 -14.47
CA ARG A 298 9.99 -8.76 -15.37
C ARG A 298 10.08 -10.11 -14.66
N ALA A 299 11.15 -10.33 -13.89
CA ALA A 299 11.29 -11.55 -13.11
C ALA A 299 10.16 -11.68 -12.09
N LEU A 300 9.79 -10.59 -11.40
CA LEU A 300 8.69 -10.57 -10.44
C LEU A 300 7.32 -10.77 -11.11
N ALA A 301 7.07 -10.18 -12.28
CA ALA A 301 5.85 -10.44 -13.06
C ALA A 301 5.75 -11.91 -13.44
N PHE A 302 6.83 -12.51 -13.92
CA PHE A 302 6.88 -13.95 -14.22
C PHE A 302 6.65 -14.80 -12.95
N THR A 303 7.28 -14.43 -11.83
CA THR A 303 7.08 -15.11 -10.54
C THR A 303 5.64 -15.01 -10.06
N ALA A 304 4.99 -13.84 -10.20
CA ALA A 304 3.57 -13.68 -9.88
C ALA A 304 2.69 -14.60 -10.75
N LEU A 305 2.93 -14.62 -12.05
CA LEU A 305 2.22 -15.50 -12.98
C LEU A 305 2.36 -16.98 -12.56
N VAL A 306 3.58 -17.43 -12.31
CA VAL A 306 3.82 -18.81 -11.85
C VAL A 306 3.11 -19.08 -10.53
N GLY A 307 3.20 -18.14 -9.56
CA GLY A 307 2.53 -18.27 -8.27
C GLY A 307 1.02 -18.43 -8.38
N VAL A 308 0.37 -17.59 -9.20
CA VAL A 308 -1.08 -17.68 -9.47
C VAL A 308 -1.44 -19.01 -10.13
N LEU A 309 -0.68 -19.43 -11.15
CA LEU A 309 -0.96 -20.70 -11.85
C LEU A 309 -0.77 -21.89 -10.90
N VAL A 310 0.31 -21.92 -10.11
CA VAL A 310 0.51 -22.96 -9.10
C VAL A 310 -0.63 -22.93 -8.08
N PHE A 311 -1.06 -21.75 -7.60
CA PHE A 311 -2.18 -21.62 -6.68
C PHE A 311 -3.47 -22.18 -7.25
N VAL A 312 -3.83 -21.81 -8.47
CA VAL A 312 -5.11 -22.18 -9.09
C VAL A 312 -5.17 -23.66 -9.48
N PHE A 313 -4.08 -24.20 -10.04
CA PHE A 313 -4.04 -25.57 -10.56
C PHE A 313 -3.44 -26.59 -9.57
N ALA A 314 -3.19 -26.18 -8.33
CA ALA A 314 -2.68 -27.10 -7.31
C ALA A 314 -3.64 -28.27 -7.06
N PRO A 315 -3.16 -29.50 -7.08
CA PRO A 315 -3.99 -30.67 -6.73
C PRO A 315 -4.22 -30.82 -5.23
N THR A 316 -3.46 -30.11 -4.39
CA THR A 316 -3.56 -30.15 -2.93
C THR A 316 -3.46 -28.77 -2.32
N PRO A 317 -4.09 -28.52 -1.14
CA PRO A 317 -4.01 -27.25 -0.43
C PRO A 317 -2.57 -26.82 -0.10
N GLU A 318 -1.67 -27.80 0.17
CA GLU A 318 -0.26 -27.52 0.48
C GLU A 318 0.47 -26.92 -0.71
N LEU A 319 0.22 -27.42 -1.93
CA LEU A 319 0.82 -26.86 -3.13
C LEU A 319 0.21 -25.49 -3.47
N ALA A 320 -1.10 -25.29 -3.25
CA ALA A 320 -1.73 -24.00 -3.37
C ALA A 320 -1.12 -22.98 -2.38
N PHE A 321 -0.83 -23.38 -1.16
CA PHE A 321 -0.12 -22.57 -0.18
C PHE A 321 1.26 -22.11 -0.70
N VAL A 322 2.03 -23.03 -1.31
CA VAL A 322 3.31 -22.68 -1.97
C VAL A 322 3.07 -21.69 -3.12
N GLY A 323 2.00 -21.88 -3.91
CA GLY A 323 1.59 -20.94 -4.94
C GLY A 323 1.32 -19.53 -4.40
N ALA A 324 0.61 -19.43 -3.27
CA ALA A 324 0.37 -18.15 -2.60
C ALA A 324 1.67 -17.46 -2.15
N ALA A 325 2.63 -18.23 -1.60
CA ALA A 325 3.93 -17.71 -1.20
C ALA A 325 4.75 -17.20 -2.40
N ILE A 326 4.78 -17.93 -3.51
CA ILE A 326 5.43 -17.52 -4.76
C ILE A 326 4.77 -16.28 -5.32
N TRP A 327 3.43 -16.21 -5.31
CA TRP A 327 2.68 -15.04 -5.76
C TRP A 327 3.03 -13.80 -4.94
N GLY A 328 3.19 -13.92 -3.60
CA GLY A 328 3.61 -12.82 -2.72
C GLY A 328 4.99 -12.26 -3.10
N VAL A 329 5.96 -13.12 -3.45
CA VAL A 329 7.24 -12.67 -4.00
C VAL A 329 7.00 -11.84 -5.26
N GLY A 330 6.22 -12.35 -6.20
CA GLY A 330 5.98 -11.72 -7.49
C GLY A 330 5.25 -10.37 -7.41
N ALA A 331 4.26 -10.23 -6.53
CA ALA A 331 3.46 -9.01 -6.38
C ALA A 331 4.19 -7.86 -5.65
N SER A 332 5.34 -8.11 -5.04
CA SER A 332 5.95 -7.28 -4.01
C SER A 332 6.36 -5.86 -4.42
N LEU A 333 7.11 -5.70 -5.53
CA LEU A 333 7.77 -4.44 -5.87
C LEU A 333 7.08 -3.64 -6.98
N GLY A 334 6.07 -4.20 -7.63
CA GLY A 334 5.45 -3.55 -8.79
C GLY A 334 4.85 -2.18 -8.45
N PHE A 335 4.04 -2.10 -7.41
CA PHE A 335 3.43 -0.85 -6.98
C PHE A 335 4.47 0.19 -6.52
N PRO A 336 5.37 -0.09 -5.55
CA PRO A 336 6.30 0.93 -5.07
C PRO A 336 7.30 1.39 -6.13
N VAL A 337 7.78 0.49 -6.99
CA VAL A 337 8.73 0.88 -8.06
C VAL A 337 8.04 1.65 -9.17
N GLY A 338 6.78 1.31 -9.49
CA GLY A 338 5.96 2.09 -10.42
C GLY A 338 5.72 3.51 -9.96
N MET A 339 5.38 3.69 -8.68
CA MET A 339 5.23 5.02 -8.07
C MET A 339 6.55 5.81 -8.11
N SER A 340 7.68 5.16 -7.79
CA SER A 340 9.00 5.77 -7.88
C SER A 340 9.35 6.22 -9.30
N ALA A 341 9.01 5.43 -10.33
CA ALA A 341 9.26 5.77 -11.72
C ALA A 341 8.49 7.03 -12.19
N GLY A 342 7.31 7.29 -11.59
CA GLY A 342 6.57 8.55 -11.80
C GLY A 342 7.33 9.78 -11.33
N GLY A 343 8.19 9.63 -10.33
CA GLY A 343 9.01 10.69 -9.74
C GLY A 343 10.39 10.90 -10.39
N ASP A 344 10.76 10.14 -11.42
CA ASP A 344 12.08 10.19 -12.05
C ASP A 344 12.43 11.57 -12.65
N ASP A 345 11.43 12.32 -13.12
CA ASP A 345 11.60 13.68 -13.63
C ASP A 345 10.99 14.69 -12.65
N PRO A 346 11.80 15.47 -11.95
CA PRO A 346 11.36 16.38 -10.89
C PRO A 346 10.33 17.43 -11.34
N ALA A 347 10.41 17.89 -12.60
CA ALA A 347 9.60 19.01 -13.08
C ALA A 347 8.10 18.77 -13.00
N ASN A 348 7.63 17.52 -13.18
CA ASN A 348 6.23 17.14 -13.16
C ASN A 348 5.97 15.90 -12.28
N ALA A 349 6.88 15.57 -11.37
CA ALA A 349 6.86 14.36 -10.55
C ALA A 349 5.54 14.18 -9.80
N ALA A 350 5.10 15.19 -9.05
CA ALA A 350 3.87 15.11 -8.24
C ALA A 350 2.63 14.81 -9.11
N MET A 351 2.54 15.42 -10.28
CA MET A 351 1.40 15.24 -11.18
C MET A 351 1.42 13.86 -11.84
N ARG A 352 2.60 13.37 -12.28
CA ARG A 352 2.74 12.01 -12.82
C ARG A 352 2.42 10.94 -11.79
N VAL A 353 2.96 11.08 -10.57
CA VAL A 353 2.64 10.17 -9.46
C VAL A 353 1.14 10.16 -9.16
N SER A 354 0.48 11.32 -9.20
CA SER A 354 -0.98 11.42 -9.01
C SER A 354 -1.76 10.66 -10.10
N VAL A 355 -1.37 10.82 -11.38
CA VAL A 355 -2.00 10.11 -12.50
C VAL A 355 -1.78 8.59 -12.38
N ILE A 356 -0.55 8.16 -12.11
CA ILE A 356 -0.19 6.75 -11.93
C ILE A 356 -0.97 6.15 -10.76
N ALA A 357 -1.04 6.84 -9.62
CA ALA A 357 -1.81 6.40 -8.47
C ALA A 357 -3.30 6.29 -8.80
N SER A 358 -3.88 7.28 -9.50
CA SER A 358 -5.29 7.24 -9.90
C SER A 358 -5.61 6.01 -10.75
N ILE A 359 -4.75 5.67 -11.71
CA ILE A 359 -4.90 4.47 -12.53
C ILE A 359 -4.76 3.21 -11.66
N GLY A 360 -3.77 3.18 -10.76
CA GLY A 360 -3.56 2.05 -9.84
C GLY A 360 -4.74 1.79 -8.92
N TYR A 361 -5.38 2.83 -8.40
CA TYR A 361 -6.55 2.70 -7.52
C TYR A 361 -7.79 2.12 -8.19
N VAL A 362 -7.90 2.21 -9.53
CA VAL A 362 -8.96 1.52 -10.28
C VAL A 362 -8.92 0.00 -10.02
N ALA A 363 -7.72 -0.56 -9.80
CA ALA A 363 -7.57 -1.98 -9.48
C ALA A 363 -8.26 -2.37 -8.16
N PHE A 364 -8.12 -1.54 -7.12
CA PHE A 364 -8.75 -1.79 -5.83
C PHE A 364 -10.27 -1.57 -5.86
N LEU A 365 -10.76 -0.66 -6.71
CA LEU A 365 -12.20 -0.44 -6.89
C LEU A 365 -12.84 -1.52 -7.76
N GLY A 366 -12.23 -1.85 -8.90
CA GLY A 366 -12.80 -2.78 -9.86
C GLY A 366 -12.46 -4.25 -9.56
N GLY A 367 -11.36 -4.51 -8.86
CA GLY A 367 -10.87 -5.87 -8.60
C GLY A 367 -11.85 -6.76 -7.85
N PRO A 368 -12.27 -6.41 -6.63
CA PRO A 368 -13.15 -7.26 -5.84
C PRO A 368 -14.49 -7.58 -6.54
N PRO A 369 -15.23 -6.61 -7.11
CA PRO A 369 -16.43 -6.91 -7.85
C PRO A 369 -16.21 -7.77 -9.09
N LEU A 370 -15.13 -7.52 -9.85
CA LEU A 370 -14.80 -8.29 -11.04
C LEU A 370 -14.56 -9.77 -10.69
N ILE A 371 -13.72 -10.03 -9.70
CA ILE A 371 -13.44 -11.41 -9.26
C ILE A 371 -14.70 -12.05 -8.68
N GLY A 372 -15.48 -11.31 -7.89
CA GLY A 372 -16.73 -11.80 -7.32
C GLY A 372 -17.73 -12.22 -8.40
N MET A 373 -17.98 -11.37 -9.38
CA MET A 373 -18.89 -11.66 -10.50
C MET A 373 -18.44 -12.86 -11.34
N LEU A 374 -17.14 -12.96 -11.60
CA LEU A 374 -16.60 -14.10 -12.32
C LEU A 374 -16.70 -15.40 -11.51
N ALA A 375 -16.44 -15.33 -10.20
CA ALA A 375 -16.53 -16.47 -9.30
C ALA A 375 -17.94 -17.00 -9.15
N GLU A 376 -18.96 -16.14 -9.24
CA GLU A 376 -20.38 -16.53 -9.21
C GLU A 376 -20.76 -17.40 -10.41
N HIS A 377 -20.19 -17.11 -11.59
CA HIS A 377 -20.50 -17.85 -12.83
C HIS A 377 -19.53 -19.00 -13.12
N SER A 378 -18.51 -19.19 -12.27
CA SER A 378 -17.50 -20.24 -12.44
C SER A 378 -17.06 -20.81 -11.09
N SER A 379 -15.85 -20.51 -10.66
CA SER A 379 -15.35 -20.78 -9.32
C SER A 379 -14.37 -19.68 -8.90
N VAL A 380 -14.11 -19.56 -7.60
CA VAL A 380 -13.12 -18.60 -7.07
C VAL A 380 -11.75 -18.79 -7.74
N LEU A 381 -11.31 -20.03 -7.92
CA LEU A 381 -10.02 -20.35 -8.57
C LEU A 381 -10.00 -19.91 -10.03
N GLN A 382 -11.09 -20.20 -10.77
CA GLN A 382 -11.18 -19.80 -12.19
C GLN A 382 -11.23 -18.28 -12.34
N ALA A 383 -11.94 -17.58 -11.47
CA ALA A 383 -11.97 -16.12 -11.45
C ALA A 383 -10.59 -15.51 -11.24
N MET A 384 -9.76 -16.13 -10.38
CA MET A 384 -8.39 -15.66 -10.11
C MET A 384 -7.46 -15.81 -11.33
N LEU A 385 -7.81 -16.61 -12.36
CA LEU A 385 -7.04 -16.71 -13.61
C LEU A 385 -6.97 -15.36 -14.36
N VAL A 386 -7.89 -14.43 -14.10
CA VAL A 386 -7.79 -13.07 -14.65
C VAL A 386 -6.47 -12.41 -14.23
N VAL A 387 -5.99 -12.68 -13.01
CA VAL A 387 -4.67 -12.18 -12.57
C VAL A 387 -3.56 -12.78 -13.45
N ALA A 388 -3.62 -14.08 -13.73
CA ALA A 388 -2.65 -14.71 -14.62
C ALA A 388 -2.74 -14.14 -16.04
N ALA A 389 -3.93 -13.80 -16.52
CA ALA A 389 -4.15 -13.23 -17.85
C ALA A 389 -3.59 -11.80 -17.98
N VAL A 390 -3.68 -10.98 -16.94
CA VAL A 390 -3.20 -9.57 -16.99
C VAL A 390 -1.73 -9.42 -16.61
N THR A 391 -1.16 -10.33 -15.83
CA THR A 391 0.24 -10.24 -15.37
C THR A 391 1.27 -10.16 -16.51
N PRO A 392 1.13 -10.87 -17.66
CA PRO A 392 2.00 -10.70 -18.81
C PRO A 392 2.04 -9.26 -19.35
N ILE A 393 0.94 -8.50 -19.24
CA ILE A 393 0.90 -7.08 -19.62
C ILE A 393 1.93 -6.32 -18.77
N GLY A 394 1.98 -6.58 -17.46
CA GLY A 394 2.98 -5.99 -16.55
C GLY A 394 4.42 -6.33 -16.96
N PHE A 395 4.67 -7.55 -17.41
CA PHE A 395 5.99 -7.97 -17.91
C PHE A 395 6.47 -7.10 -19.08
N PHE A 396 5.61 -6.84 -20.06
CA PHE A 396 5.95 -6.01 -21.22
C PHE A 396 6.06 -4.53 -20.84
N LEU A 397 5.14 -4.03 -20.01
CA LEU A 397 5.12 -2.64 -19.56
C LEU A 397 6.32 -2.27 -18.65
N ALA A 398 6.98 -3.24 -18.03
CA ALA A 398 8.17 -3.00 -17.21
C ALA A 398 9.29 -2.22 -17.94
N SER A 399 9.34 -2.31 -19.29
CA SER A 399 10.31 -1.55 -20.09
C SER A 399 10.16 -0.03 -19.97
N PHE A 400 8.95 0.48 -19.71
CA PHE A 400 8.68 1.91 -19.54
C PHE A 400 9.14 2.46 -18.19
N LEU A 401 9.49 1.59 -17.22
CA LEU A 401 10.02 1.95 -15.92
C LEU A 401 11.55 2.14 -15.91
N ARG A 402 12.21 2.05 -17.08
CA ARG A 402 13.64 2.33 -17.18
C ARG A 402 13.90 3.77 -16.72
N ALA A 403 14.87 3.93 -15.80
CA ALA A 403 15.31 5.25 -15.39
C ALA A 403 15.85 6.04 -16.61
N PRO A 404 15.54 7.34 -16.73
CA PRO A 404 16.14 8.17 -17.76
C PRO A 404 17.67 8.09 -17.66
N LYS A 405 18.36 7.98 -18.80
CA LYS A 405 19.82 8.15 -18.82
C LYS A 405 20.10 9.60 -18.40
N ARG A 406 20.83 9.81 -17.33
CA ARG A 406 21.41 11.12 -17.06
C ARG A 406 22.47 11.33 -18.13
N ASP A 407 22.31 12.32 -18.98
CA ASP A 407 23.33 12.76 -19.91
C ASP A 407 24.46 13.40 -19.10
N VAL A 408 25.45 12.59 -18.75
CA VAL A 408 26.66 13.05 -18.07
C VAL A 408 27.52 13.89 -19.03
N THR A 409 27.29 13.80 -20.34
CA THR A 409 28.04 14.49 -21.39
C THR A 409 27.90 16.01 -21.29
N SER A 410 26.73 16.53 -20.90
CA SER A 410 26.52 17.97 -20.70
C SER A 410 27.24 18.57 -19.49
N LEU A 411 27.65 17.73 -18.52
CA LEU A 411 28.44 18.17 -17.36
C LEU A 411 29.95 18.20 -17.67
N ILE A 412 30.39 17.48 -18.69
CA ILE A 412 31.82 17.44 -19.10
C ILE A 412 32.11 18.55 -20.10
N GLU A 413 31.20 18.87 -21.00
CA GLU A 413 31.38 19.94 -21.99
C GLU A 413 31.34 21.34 -21.35
N GLY A 414 30.52 21.59 -20.31
CA GLY A 414 30.49 22.85 -19.57
C GLY A 414 31.72 23.11 -18.70
N GLY A 415 32.54 22.08 -18.42
CA GLY A 415 33.79 22.22 -17.65
C GLY A 415 35.02 22.48 -18.49
N ALA A 416 34.97 22.28 -19.82
CA ALA A 416 36.11 22.41 -20.69
C ALA A 416 36.32 23.86 -21.24
N ASP A 417 35.25 24.63 -21.35
CA ASP A 417 35.33 26.03 -21.87
C ASP A 417 35.72 27.06 -20.82
N GLY A 418 35.78 26.71 -19.53
CA GLY A 418 36.16 27.63 -18.44
C GLY A 418 37.68 27.79 -18.19
N GLN A 419 38.59 27.10 -18.92
CA GLN A 419 40.02 27.12 -18.67
C GLN A 419 40.90 27.82 -19.75
N SER A 420 40.32 28.46 -20.77
CA SER A 420 41.10 29.06 -21.86
C SER A 420 41.35 30.58 -21.76
N ASP A 421 40.78 31.31 -20.80
CA ASP A 421 40.94 32.77 -20.68
C ASP A 421 41.69 33.23 -19.41
N ALA A 422 42.77 32.55 -19.06
CA ALA A 422 43.75 33.04 -18.07
C ALA A 422 45.17 32.97 -18.62
N LYS A 423 45.49 33.88 -19.54
CA LYS A 423 46.90 34.28 -19.83
C LYS A 423 46.97 35.78 -20.08
#